data_40e0c6ecad055dd863208c6eafdb8c3c
#
_entry.id   40e0c6ecad055dd863208c6eafdb8c3c
#
_cell.length_a   1.000
_cell.length_b   1.000
_cell.length_c   1.000
_cell.angle_alpha   90.00
_cell.angle_beta   90.00
_cell.angle_gamma   90.00
#
_symmetry.space_group_name_H-M   'P 1'
#
loop_
_entity.id
_entity.type
_entity.pdbx_description
1 polymer ?
#
loop_
_entity_poly.entity_id
_entity_poly.type
_entity_poly.pdbx_seq_one_letter_code
_entity_poly.pdbx_strand_id
1 'polypeptide(L)'
;MKTDPSAEKEWLIKMNKTVPTKAAVNADSVKKESKKTLGFSALAGMDELKQLVTEGFINVLNNPECAKAYGIKPPSMLLYGPAGCGKTFFAECMAAEMDGVEFMKIEPDDLASTLIHGTQEKIGQLFDVAIHRSPTLLFFDEFDAFVPKRNNDENNYQNNEVNEFLCMLNNASDKGVYVVAATNHPERIDRAVLRTGRIDELIYVGMPDIKARESLFRIELSKLPMAEDIDYANLARMTEGYNCSDISYIVKYASRKMFNESIKCKDAPYCLITEKLLEESIAHKSPSVSSRDLKEFERLRMEFSPRNTDCVRTTVGFV
;
A
#
# COMPACT_ATOMS: atom_id res chain seq x y z
N MET A 1 11.40 32.16 -16.83
CA MET A 1 12.51 31.79 -15.92
C MET A 1 12.96 30.39 -16.32
N LYS A 2 14.22 30.19 -16.64
CA LYS A 2 14.72 28.88 -17.08
C LYS A 2 14.73 27.92 -15.87
N THR A 3 14.05 26.80 -15.99
CA THR A 3 14.16 25.69 -15.04
C THR A 3 15.62 25.28 -14.88
N ASP A 4 16.05 25.01 -13.67
CA ASP A 4 17.42 24.52 -13.42
C ASP A 4 17.52 23.08 -13.96
N PRO A 5 18.30 22.83 -15.03
CA PRO A 5 18.41 21.53 -15.65
C PRO A 5 19.03 20.47 -14.73
N SER A 6 19.61 20.88 -13.59
CA SER A 6 20.23 19.97 -12.62
C SER A 6 19.18 19.32 -11.72
N ALA A 7 18.16 20.08 -11.28
CA ALA A 7 17.08 19.56 -10.45
C ALA A 7 16.17 18.58 -11.22
N GLU A 8 15.94 18.86 -12.50
CA GLU A 8 15.18 17.98 -13.41
C GLU A 8 15.91 16.64 -13.66
N LYS A 9 17.24 16.71 -13.83
CA LYS A 9 18.07 15.53 -13.93
C LYS A 9 18.14 14.73 -12.63
N GLU A 10 18.20 15.37 -11.47
CA GLU A 10 18.20 14.68 -10.17
C GLU A 10 16.88 13.97 -9.90
N TRP A 11 15.75 14.60 -10.24
CA TRP A 11 14.42 13.96 -10.11
C TRP A 11 14.30 12.75 -11.04
N LEU A 12 14.68 12.87 -12.31
CA LEU A 12 14.73 11.76 -13.27
C LEU A 12 15.68 10.65 -12.83
N ILE A 13 16.81 10.98 -12.19
CA ILE A 13 17.76 10.00 -11.65
C ILE A 13 17.16 9.30 -10.42
N LYS A 14 16.40 9.99 -9.57
CA LYS A 14 15.72 9.39 -8.42
C LYS A 14 14.63 8.43 -8.91
N MET A 15 13.82 8.82 -9.89
CA MET A 15 12.83 7.96 -10.54
C MET A 15 13.47 6.77 -11.28
N ASN A 16 14.65 6.95 -11.86
CA ASN A 16 15.43 5.86 -12.49
C ASN A 16 16.10 4.91 -11.47
N LYS A 17 16.40 5.37 -10.24
CA LYS A 17 17.02 4.52 -9.19
C LYS A 17 16.00 3.65 -8.45
N THR A 18 14.74 4.01 -8.44
CA THR A 18 13.66 3.18 -7.88
C THR A 18 13.28 2.02 -8.80
N VAL A 19 13.88 1.94 -10.02
CA VAL A 19 13.55 0.94 -11.02
C VAL A 19 14.81 0.24 -11.50
N PRO A 20 14.93 -1.10 -11.42
CA PRO A 20 16.02 -1.84 -12.05
C PRO A 20 15.86 -1.78 -13.57
N THR A 21 16.72 -1.00 -14.22
CA THR A 21 16.81 -0.93 -15.69
C THR A 21 17.10 -2.30 -16.31
N LYS A 22 16.35 -2.69 -17.35
CA LYS A 22 16.55 -3.87 -18.19
C LYS A 22 17.89 -3.87 -18.99
N ALA A 23 18.75 -2.89 -18.82
CA ALA A 23 20.01 -2.74 -19.57
C ALA A 23 21.22 -2.87 -18.65
N ALA A 24 21.43 -4.04 -18.06
CA ALA A 24 22.73 -4.53 -17.58
C ALA A 24 22.66 -6.05 -17.37
N VAL A 25 22.45 -6.79 -18.43
CA VAL A 25 22.71 -8.24 -18.43
C VAL A 25 24.14 -8.41 -18.92
N ASN A 26 25.07 -8.39 -17.99
CA ASN A 26 26.33 -9.16 -17.97
C ASN A 26 27.24 -8.61 -16.87
N ALA A 27 27.03 -9.10 -15.65
CA ALA A 27 28.09 -9.28 -14.64
C ALA A 27 27.48 -10.11 -13.49
N ASP A 28 27.91 -11.35 -13.45
CA ASP A 28 28.07 -12.27 -12.33
C ASP A 28 27.06 -12.24 -11.15
N SER A 29 26.25 -13.29 -11.11
CA SER A 29 25.89 -14.07 -9.91
C SER A 29 25.86 -13.33 -8.56
N VAL A 30 24.90 -12.39 -8.37
CA VAL A 30 24.49 -11.96 -7.03
C VAL A 30 22.97 -11.94 -6.95
N LYS A 31 22.45 -13.02 -6.36
CA LYS A 31 21.16 -13.17 -5.66
C LYS A 31 19.90 -12.51 -6.26
N LYS A 32 19.32 -13.22 -7.20
CA LYS A 32 17.91 -13.07 -7.62
C LYS A 32 16.90 -13.68 -6.62
N GLU A 33 17.28 -13.89 -5.37
CA GLU A 33 16.43 -14.59 -4.39
C GLU A 33 15.51 -13.71 -3.55
N SER A 34 15.61 -12.38 -3.61
CA SER A 34 14.83 -11.50 -2.73
C SER A 34 13.50 -10.98 -3.31
N LYS A 35 13.21 -11.20 -4.61
CA LYS A 35 11.95 -10.72 -5.24
C LYS A 35 10.78 -11.72 -5.17
N LYS A 36 11.00 -12.98 -4.84
CA LYS A 36 9.94 -14.01 -4.78
C LYS A 36 9.19 -14.11 -3.44
N THR A 37 9.60 -13.35 -2.43
CA THR A 37 9.03 -13.43 -1.07
C THR A 37 7.99 -12.35 -0.74
N LEU A 38 7.67 -11.44 -1.65
CA LEU A 38 6.77 -10.31 -1.40
C LEU A 38 5.36 -10.48 -1.97
N GLY A 39 5.01 -11.59 -2.60
CA GLY A 39 3.68 -11.84 -3.13
C GLY A 39 2.59 -11.99 -2.05
N PHE A 40 1.38 -12.31 -2.45
CA PHE A 40 0.24 -12.49 -1.54
C PHE A 40 0.45 -13.53 -0.44
N SER A 41 1.44 -14.44 -0.60
CA SER A 41 1.87 -15.36 0.47
C SER A 41 2.50 -14.66 1.67
N ALA A 42 3.02 -13.45 1.51
CA ALA A 42 3.57 -12.62 2.60
C ALA A 42 2.50 -11.81 3.35
N LEU A 43 1.27 -11.76 2.80
CA LEU A 43 0.14 -11.04 3.41
C LEU A 43 -0.64 -11.97 4.33
N ALA A 44 -0.74 -11.59 5.58
CA ALA A 44 -1.61 -12.25 6.55
C ALA A 44 -3.08 -11.83 6.35
N GLY A 45 -3.97 -12.80 6.16
CA GLY A 45 -5.40 -12.53 5.94
C GLY A 45 -5.67 -11.77 4.63
N MET A 46 -6.67 -10.89 4.64
CA MET A 46 -7.11 -10.11 3.48
C MET A 46 -7.56 -10.98 2.28
N ASP A 47 -8.09 -12.18 2.54
CA ASP A 47 -8.35 -13.16 1.47
C ASP A 47 -9.41 -12.68 0.47
N GLU A 48 -10.45 -11.99 0.94
CA GLU A 48 -11.46 -11.37 0.06
C GLU A 48 -10.84 -10.26 -0.81
N LEU A 49 -9.95 -9.44 -0.25
CA LEU A 49 -9.26 -8.39 -1.00
C LEU A 49 -8.29 -8.99 -2.02
N LYS A 50 -7.54 -10.03 -1.64
CA LYS A 50 -6.67 -10.77 -2.57
C LYS A 50 -7.47 -11.35 -3.73
N GLN A 51 -8.62 -11.96 -3.43
CA GLN A 51 -9.51 -12.51 -4.46
C GLN A 51 -10.07 -11.42 -5.38
N LEU A 52 -10.61 -10.34 -4.82
CA LEU A 52 -11.15 -9.21 -5.58
C LEU A 52 -10.11 -8.62 -6.54
N VAL A 53 -8.89 -8.39 -6.05
CA VAL A 53 -7.81 -7.84 -6.87
C VAL A 53 -7.33 -8.87 -7.90
N THR A 54 -7.27 -10.15 -7.54
CA THR A 54 -6.90 -11.21 -8.50
C THR A 54 -7.91 -11.30 -9.64
N GLU A 55 -9.20 -11.33 -9.33
CA GLU A 55 -10.27 -11.46 -10.33
C GLU A 55 -10.46 -10.18 -11.14
N GLY A 56 -10.54 -9.02 -10.48
CA GLY A 56 -10.87 -7.75 -11.12
C GLY A 56 -9.68 -7.05 -11.78
N PHE A 57 -8.45 -7.35 -11.36
CA PHE A 57 -7.28 -6.63 -11.81
C PHE A 57 -6.22 -7.55 -12.44
N ILE A 58 -5.66 -8.50 -11.67
CA ILE A 58 -4.54 -9.33 -12.14
C ILE A 58 -4.94 -10.21 -13.31
N ASN A 59 -6.11 -10.87 -13.23
CA ASN A 59 -6.62 -11.71 -14.31
C ASN A 59 -6.93 -10.91 -15.57
N VAL A 60 -7.40 -9.67 -15.45
CA VAL A 60 -7.66 -8.77 -16.58
C VAL A 60 -6.36 -8.43 -17.31
N LEU A 61 -5.30 -8.13 -16.56
CA LEU A 61 -3.97 -7.84 -17.11
C LEU A 61 -3.34 -9.06 -17.78
N ASN A 62 -3.48 -10.23 -17.16
CA ASN A 62 -2.88 -11.46 -17.68
C ASN A 62 -3.61 -12.04 -18.90
N ASN A 63 -4.86 -11.57 -19.18
CA ASN A 63 -5.69 -12.04 -20.30
C ASN A 63 -6.20 -10.88 -21.16
N PRO A 64 -5.33 -10.08 -21.80
CA PRO A 64 -5.73 -8.82 -22.45
C PRO A 64 -6.67 -9.02 -23.64
N GLU A 65 -6.54 -10.11 -24.40
CA GLU A 65 -7.44 -10.41 -25.52
C GLU A 65 -8.86 -10.74 -25.04
N CYS A 66 -8.95 -11.55 -23.98
CA CYS A 66 -10.23 -11.88 -23.37
C CYS A 66 -10.87 -10.62 -22.75
N ALA A 67 -10.13 -9.85 -21.99
CA ALA A 67 -10.59 -8.60 -21.39
C ALA A 67 -11.12 -7.63 -22.45
N LYS A 68 -10.42 -7.49 -23.59
CA LYS A 68 -10.85 -6.67 -24.73
C LYS A 68 -12.16 -7.17 -25.35
N ALA A 69 -12.32 -8.50 -25.49
CA ALA A 69 -13.54 -9.09 -26.06
C ALA A 69 -14.77 -8.80 -25.20
N TYR A 70 -14.60 -8.72 -23.87
CA TYR A 70 -15.68 -8.37 -22.93
C TYR A 70 -15.76 -6.89 -22.61
N GLY A 71 -14.87 -6.03 -23.17
CA GLY A 71 -14.82 -4.60 -22.87
C GLY A 71 -14.40 -4.29 -21.43
N ILE A 72 -13.67 -5.19 -20.75
CA ILE A 72 -13.23 -5.06 -19.37
C ILE A 72 -11.84 -4.41 -19.35
N LYS A 73 -11.64 -3.47 -18.41
CA LYS A 73 -10.35 -2.83 -18.13
C LYS A 73 -10.05 -2.96 -16.64
N PRO A 74 -8.76 -3.03 -16.25
CA PRO A 74 -8.41 -2.99 -14.84
C PRO A 74 -8.91 -1.68 -14.21
N PRO A 75 -9.64 -1.73 -13.08
CA PRO A 75 -10.15 -0.53 -12.43
C PRO A 75 -9.04 0.24 -11.74
N SER A 76 -9.16 1.56 -11.68
CA SER A 76 -8.38 2.36 -10.73
C SER A 76 -8.96 2.20 -9.33
N MET A 77 -8.09 2.02 -8.32
CA MET A 77 -8.51 1.64 -6.97
C MET A 77 -8.01 2.63 -5.91
N LEU A 78 -8.83 2.89 -4.90
CA LEU A 78 -8.44 3.59 -3.68
C LEU A 78 -8.59 2.67 -2.47
N LEU A 79 -7.46 2.34 -1.86
CA LEU A 79 -7.40 1.63 -0.59
C LEU A 79 -7.53 2.65 0.56
N TYR A 80 -8.56 2.55 1.38
CA TYR A 80 -8.76 3.46 2.50
C TYR A 80 -9.03 2.71 3.80
N GLY A 81 -8.68 3.30 4.93
CA GLY A 81 -8.89 2.69 6.24
C GLY A 81 -7.88 3.18 7.28
N PRO A 82 -7.93 2.64 8.52
CA PRO A 82 -7.06 3.07 9.59
C PRO A 82 -5.57 2.95 9.25
N ALA A 83 -4.76 3.83 9.84
CA ALA A 83 -3.31 3.75 9.72
C ALA A 83 -2.79 2.40 10.27
N GLY A 84 -1.72 1.89 9.66
CA GLY A 84 -1.07 0.66 10.14
C GLY A 84 -1.80 -0.65 9.80
N CYS A 85 -2.85 -0.64 8.95
CA CYS A 85 -3.56 -1.84 8.52
C CYS A 85 -2.97 -2.50 7.25
N GLY A 86 -1.83 -2.03 6.74
CA GLY A 86 -1.09 -2.71 5.68
C GLY A 86 -1.45 -2.32 4.25
N LYS A 87 -2.11 -1.16 3.99
CA LYS A 87 -2.49 -0.69 2.65
C LYS A 87 -1.30 -0.61 1.68
N THR A 88 -0.23 0.04 2.08
CA THR A 88 1.00 0.18 1.29
C THR A 88 1.64 -1.18 1.02
N PHE A 89 1.74 -2.03 2.05
CA PHE A 89 2.31 -3.37 1.93
C PHE A 89 1.46 -4.27 1.01
N PHE A 90 0.13 -4.12 1.06
CA PHE A 90 -0.77 -4.81 0.13
C PHE A 90 -0.48 -4.44 -1.32
N ALA A 91 -0.31 -3.15 -1.63
CA ALA A 91 -0.01 -2.68 -2.98
C ALA A 91 1.36 -3.20 -3.49
N GLU A 92 2.36 -3.27 -2.61
CA GLU A 92 3.66 -3.86 -2.93
C GLU A 92 3.57 -5.37 -3.22
N CYS A 93 2.79 -6.10 -2.41
CA CYS A 93 2.55 -7.53 -2.64
C CYS A 93 1.74 -7.77 -3.93
N MET A 94 0.73 -6.95 -4.19
CA MET A 94 -0.05 -7.00 -5.43
C MET A 94 0.86 -6.80 -6.66
N ALA A 95 1.75 -5.80 -6.61
CA ALA A 95 2.69 -5.55 -7.69
C ALA A 95 3.64 -6.74 -7.93
N ALA A 96 4.01 -7.47 -6.89
CA ALA A 96 4.86 -8.65 -7.00
C ALA A 96 4.17 -9.87 -7.63
N GLU A 97 2.83 -9.92 -7.63
CA GLU A 97 2.04 -10.95 -8.34
C GLU A 97 1.88 -10.66 -9.83
N MET A 98 2.24 -9.47 -10.29
CA MET A 98 2.05 -9.05 -11.68
C MET A 98 3.35 -9.17 -12.48
N ASP A 99 3.42 -10.16 -13.37
CA ASP A 99 4.57 -10.33 -14.24
C ASP A 99 4.60 -9.27 -15.36
N GLY A 100 5.74 -8.62 -15.52
CA GLY A 100 5.97 -7.68 -16.61
C GLY A 100 5.36 -6.30 -16.42
N VAL A 101 4.70 -6.02 -15.32
CA VAL A 101 4.19 -4.69 -14.93
C VAL A 101 5.25 -3.96 -14.10
N GLU A 102 5.56 -2.73 -14.48
CA GLU A 102 6.48 -1.89 -13.71
C GLU A 102 5.74 -1.24 -12.55
N PHE A 103 6.29 -1.37 -11.33
CA PHE A 103 5.72 -0.75 -10.13
C PHE A 103 6.45 0.55 -9.80
N MET A 104 5.71 1.65 -9.71
CA MET A 104 6.22 2.95 -9.31
C MET A 104 5.46 3.45 -8.09
N LYS A 105 6.12 3.50 -6.93
CA LYS A 105 5.58 4.11 -5.71
C LYS A 105 5.86 5.60 -5.73
N ILE A 106 4.83 6.40 -5.46
CA ILE A 106 4.86 7.86 -5.46
C ILE A 106 4.44 8.34 -4.07
N GLU A 107 5.31 9.09 -3.44
CA GLU A 107 5.08 9.76 -2.17
C GLU A 107 4.86 11.28 -2.39
N PRO A 108 4.16 12.02 -1.49
CA PRO A 108 3.88 13.44 -1.69
C PRO A 108 5.12 14.28 -1.97
N ASP A 109 6.23 13.97 -1.30
CA ASP A 109 7.50 14.69 -1.46
C ASP A 109 8.11 14.53 -2.86
N ASP A 110 7.78 13.47 -3.59
CA ASP A 110 8.30 13.24 -4.94
C ASP A 110 7.74 14.27 -5.94
N LEU A 111 6.51 14.71 -5.76
CA LEU A 111 5.85 15.68 -6.62
C LEU A 111 5.88 17.12 -6.08
N ALA A 112 6.19 17.29 -4.79
CA ALA A 112 6.26 18.63 -4.20
C ALA A 112 7.27 19.52 -4.94
N SER A 113 6.88 20.78 -5.18
CA SER A 113 7.74 21.78 -5.81
C SER A 113 7.61 23.11 -5.09
N THR A 114 8.74 23.82 -4.94
CA THR A 114 8.77 25.19 -4.43
C THR A 114 8.47 26.23 -5.53
N LEU A 115 8.38 25.79 -6.79
CA LEU A 115 8.12 26.65 -7.94
C LEU A 115 6.62 26.70 -8.25
N ILE A 116 6.14 27.86 -8.65
CA ILE A 116 4.76 28.02 -9.13
C ILE A 116 4.58 27.15 -10.38
N HIS A 117 3.51 26.34 -10.40
CA HIS A 117 3.23 25.32 -11.43
C HIS A 117 4.22 24.14 -11.53
N GLY A 118 5.24 24.07 -10.67
CA GLY A 118 6.23 22.99 -10.71
C GLY A 118 5.63 21.61 -10.39
N THR A 119 4.64 21.54 -9.50
CA THR A 119 3.92 20.29 -9.17
C THR A 119 3.09 19.79 -10.36
N GLN A 120 2.40 20.67 -11.09
CA GLN A 120 1.63 20.31 -12.31
C GLN A 120 2.53 19.70 -13.38
N GLU A 121 3.68 20.34 -13.64
CA GLU A 121 4.65 19.86 -14.61
C GLU A 121 5.20 18.46 -14.22
N LYS A 122 5.51 18.26 -12.92
CA LYS A 122 5.95 16.96 -12.42
C LYS A 122 4.89 15.88 -12.54
N ILE A 123 3.61 16.19 -12.31
CA ILE A 123 2.50 15.25 -12.52
C ILE A 123 2.46 14.82 -13.99
N GLY A 124 2.52 15.76 -14.93
CA GLY A 124 2.57 15.45 -16.37
C GLY A 124 3.75 14.55 -16.73
N GLN A 125 4.96 14.92 -16.29
CA GLN A 125 6.19 14.15 -16.51
C GLN A 125 6.11 12.73 -15.91
N LEU A 126 5.51 12.57 -14.72
CA LEU A 126 5.30 11.26 -14.10
C LEU A 126 4.45 10.35 -14.99
N PHE A 127 3.32 10.85 -15.47
CA PHE A 127 2.45 10.06 -16.35
C PHE A 127 3.10 9.77 -17.70
N ASP A 128 3.86 10.70 -18.26
CA ASP A 128 4.64 10.46 -19.49
C ASP A 128 5.67 9.35 -19.30
N VAL A 129 6.40 9.36 -18.18
CA VAL A 129 7.34 8.28 -17.83
C VAL A 129 6.61 6.96 -17.67
N ALA A 130 5.47 6.93 -16.97
CA ALA A 130 4.68 5.74 -16.77
C ALA A 130 4.14 5.17 -18.11
N ILE A 131 3.69 6.02 -19.03
CA ILE A 131 3.25 5.61 -20.38
C ILE A 131 4.39 5.01 -21.18
N HIS A 132 5.59 5.60 -21.13
CA HIS A 132 6.76 5.07 -21.84
C HIS A 132 7.23 3.72 -21.31
N ARG A 133 6.91 3.40 -20.06
CA ARG A 133 7.27 2.16 -19.38
C ARG A 133 6.11 1.19 -19.26
N SER A 134 4.99 1.48 -19.95
CA SER A 134 3.79 0.63 -19.87
C SER A 134 4.06 -0.83 -20.25
N PRO A 135 3.41 -1.80 -19.62
CA PRO A 135 2.39 -1.62 -18.56
C PRO A 135 3.00 -1.22 -17.21
N THR A 136 2.45 -0.16 -16.60
CA THR A 136 2.95 0.42 -15.35
C THR A 136 1.84 0.51 -14.32
N LEU A 137 2.11 0.11 -13.06
CA LEU A 137 1.28 0.34 -11.89
C LEU A 137 1.82 1.53 -11.11
N LEU A 138 1.09 2.65 -11.12
CA LEU A 138 1.35 3.80 -10.27
C LEU A 138 0.66 3.61 -8.92
N PHE A 139 1.43 3.58 -7.85
CA PHE A 139 0.91 3.54 -6.50
C PHE A 139 1.14 4.88 -5.79
N PHE A 140 0.06 5.57 -5.46
CA PHE A 140 0.09 6.83 -4.72
C PHE A 140 -0.18 6.56 -3.23
N ASP A 141 0.84 6.75 -2.39
CA ASP A 141 0.67 6.69 -0.94
C ASP A 141 0.26 8.08 -0.41
N GLU A 142 -0.49 8.13 0.70
CA GLU A 142 -1.04 9.37 1.26
C GLU A 142 -1.80 10.21 0.21
N PHE A 143 -2.69 9.57 -0.53
CA PHE A 143 -3.36 10.14 -1.71
C PHE A 143 -4.13 11.44 -1.44
N ASP A 144 -4.59 11.66 -0.21
CA ASP A 144 -5.24 12.90 0.22
C ASP A 144 -4.32 14.13 0.12
N ALA A 145 -3.01 13.94 0.10
CA ALA A 145 -2.06 15.04 -0.12
C ALA A 145 -1.98 15.49 -1.60
N PHE A 146 -2.26 14.58 -2.56
CA PHE A 146 -2.23 14.91 -3.99
C PHE A 146 -3.54 15.55 -4.48
N VAL A 147 -4.66 15.17 -3.89
CA VAL A 147 -5.99 15.58 -4.35
C VAL A 147 -6.88 16.05 -3.18
N PRO A 148 -6.43 17.07 -2.44
CA PRO A 148 -7.18 17.59 -1.30
C PRO A 148 -8.52 18.19 -1.73
N LYS A 149 -9.51 18.17 -0.81
CA LYS A 149 -10.78 18.89 -1.02
C LYS A 149 -10.54 20.36 -1.37
N ARG A 150 -11.29 20.83 -2.34
CA ARG A 150 -11.27 22.24 -2.74
C ARG A 150 -11.86 23.11 -1.65
N ASN A 151 -11.12 24.09 -1.19
CA ASN A 151 -11.61 25.15 -0.33
C ASN A 151 -12.00 26.34 -1.21
N ASN A 152 -13.20 26.90 -0.98
CA ASN A 152 -13.76 27.97 -1.81
C ASN A 152 -12.98 29.31 -1.72
N ASP A 153 -12.04 29.42 -0.80
CA ASP A 153 -11.57 30.74 -0.41
C ASP A 153 -10.16 31.13 -0.79
N GLU A 154 -9.21 30.26 -1.19
CA GLU A 154 -7.85 30.82 -1.27
C GLU A 154 -6.82 30.25 -2.26
N ASN A 155 -6.97 29.10 -2.89
CA ASN A 155 -5.84 28.59 -3.68
C ASN A 155 -6.23 28.08 -5.07
N ASN A 156 -6.26 28.98 -6.05
CA ASN A 156 -6.36 28.62 -7.48
C ASN A 156 -5.25 27.63 -7.90
N TYR A 157 -4.09 27.66 -7.26
CA TYR A 157 -2.95 26.77 -7.58
C TYR A 157 -3.23 25.32 -7.21
N GLN A 158 -3.67 25.03 -5.99
CA GLN A 158 -4.03 23.65 -5.58
C GLN A 158 -5.18 23.09 -6.43
N ASN A 159 -6.17 23.92 -6.75
CA ASN A 159 -7.26 23.51 -7.63
C ASN A 159 -6.77 23.15 -9.04
N ASN A 160 -5.73 23.80 -9.55
CA ASN A 160 -5.13 23.51 -10.85
C ASN A 160 -4.33 22.20 -10.80
N GLU A 161 -3.59 21.92 -9.74
CA GLU A 161 -2.88 20.66 -9.54
C GLU A 161 -3.84 19.48 -9.49
N VAL A 162 -4.93 19.60 -8.72
CA VAL A 162 -5.99 18.59 -8.69
C VAL A 162 -6.62 18.40 -10.07
N ASN A 163 -6.88 19.48 -10.81
CA ASN A 163 -7.44 19.39 -12.17
C ASN A 163 -6.51 18.68 -13.14
N GLU A 164 -5.20 18.97 -13.10
CA GLU A 164 -4.20 18.28 -13.92
C GLU A 164 -4.18 16.78 -13.59
N PHE A 165 -4.14 16.44 -12.29
CA PHE A 165 -4.20 15.06 -11.86
C PHE A 165 -5.45 14.35 -12.38
N LEU A 166 -6.62 15.01 -12.30
CA LEU A 166 -7.88 14.48 -12.83
C LEU A 166 -7.84 14.26 -14.35
N CYS A 167 -7.17 15.13 -15.08
CA CYS A 167 -6.99 14.97 -16.53
C CYS A 167 -6.10 13.77 -16.85
N MET A 168 -5.03 13.56 -16.08
CA MET A 168 -4.12 12.43 -16.27
C MET A 168 -4.73 11.10 -15.90
N LEU A 169 -5.58 11.04 -14.86
CA LEU A 169 -6.31 9.84 -14.49
C LEU A 169 -7.31 9.40 -15.58
N ASN A 170 -7.91 10.36 -16.28
CA ASN A 170 -8.84 10.03 -17.35
C ASN A 170 -8.10 9.21 -18.43
N ASN A 171 -8.62 8.02 -18.72
CA ASN A 171 -8.07 7.12 -19.74
C ASN A 171 -6.61 6.66 -19.51
N ALA A 172 -6.09 6.71 -18.28
CA ALA A 172 -4.75 6.22 -17.97
C ALA A 172 -4.62 4.72 -18.32
N SER A 173 -5.62 3.91 -18.01
CA SER A 173 -5.68 2.48 -18.32
C SER A 173 -5.58 2.19 -19.83
N ASP A 174 -6.11 3.06 -20.71
CA ASP A 174 -6.01 2.94 -22.16
C ASP A 174 -4.58 3.09 -22.67
N LYS A 175 -3.74 3.77 -21.89
CA LYS A 175 -2.31 3.97 -22.17
C LYS A 175 -1.42 2.96 -21.44
N GLY A 176 -2.01 1.93 -20.81
CA GLY A 176 -1.29 0.91 -20.06
C GLY A 176 -0.76 1.40 -18.71
N VAL A 177 -1.34 2.47 -18.17
CA VAL A 177 -1.02 3.01 -16.83
C VAL A 177 -2.17 2.72 -15.90
N TYR A 178 -1.92 1.94 -14.86
CA TYR A 178 -2.90 1.54 -13.86
C TYR A 178 -2.63 2.30 -12.55
N VAL A 179 -3.69 2.71 -11.87
CA VAL A 179 -3.57 3.54 -10.68
C VAL A 179 -4.17 2.84 -9.48
N VAL A 180 -3.35 2.69 -8.44
CA VAL A 180 -3.76 2.27 -7.10
C VAL A 180 -3.32 3.36 -6.13
N ALA A 181 -4.22 3.81 -5.30
CA ALA A 181 -3.95 4.85 -4.31
C ALA A 181 -4.24 4.34 -2.90
N ALA A 182 -3.59 4.90 -1.89
CA ALA A 182 -3.86 4.61 -0.48
C ALA A 182 -4.02 5.89 0.33
N THR A 183 -4.97 5.90 1.27
CA THR A 183 -5.15 7.02 2.21
C THR A 183 -5.63 6.55 3.57
N ASN A 184 -5.25 7.30 4.60
CA ASN A 184 -5.81 7.21 5.94
C ASN A 184 -6.93 8.24 6.15
N HIS A 185 -7.14 9.17 5.21
CA HIS A 185 -8.04 10.32 5.31
C HIS A 185 -8.94 10.47 4.08
N PRO A 186 -9.80 9.47 3.77
CA PRO A 186 -10.65 9.51 2.58
C PRO A 186 -11.62 10.71 2.59
N GLU A 187 -11.95 11.21 3.79
CA GLU A 187 -12.78 12.41 3.97
C GLU A 187 -12.12 13.70 3.47
N ARG A 188 -10.80 13.72 3.28
CA ARG A 188 -10.04 14.88 2.79
C ARG A 188 -9.90 14.92 1.28
N ILE A 189 -10.23 13.84 0.58
CA ILE A 189 -10.10 13.73 -0.87
C ILE A 189 -11.20 14.51 -1.59
N ASP A 190 -10.84 15.20 -2.68
CA ASP A 190 -11.80 15.83 -3.60
C ASP A 190 -12.73 14.77 -4.21
N ARG A 191 -14.03 14.92 -4.00
CA ARG A 191 -15.04 13.98 -4.51
C ARG A 191 -15.05 13.84 -6.04
N ALA A 192 -14.50 14.79 -6.76
CA ALA A 192 -14.38 14.70 -8.22
C ALA A 192 -13.47 13.54 -8.65
N VAL A 193 -12.48 13.17 -7.82
CA VAL A 193 -11.59 12.04 -8.07
C VAL A 193 -12.32 10.70 -7.97
N LEU A 194 -13.30 10.62 -7.06
CA LEU A 194 -14.06 9.41 -6.76
C LEU A 194 -15.22 9.15 -7.75
N ARG A 195 -15.18 9.78 -8.93
CA ARG A 195 -16.17 9.54 -9.99
C ARG A 195 -15.70 8.42 -10.91
N THR A 196 -16.66 7.65 -11.42
CA THR A 196 -16.42 6.60 -12.42
C THR A 196 -15.57 7.11 -13.59
N GLY A 197 -14.60 6.31 -14.01
CA GLY A 197 -13.62 6.67 -15.05
C GLY A 197 -12.36 7.35 -14.49
N ARG A 198 -12.23 7.47 -13.16
CA ARG A 198 -11.05 7.99 -12.44
C ARG A 198 -10.59 7.01 -11.39
N ILE A 199 -11.20 7.05 -10.19
CA ILE A 199 -11.10 5.98 -9.20
C ILE A 199 -12.41 5.22 -9.23
N ASP A 200 -12.36 4.02 -9.76
CA ASP A 200 -13.55 3.20 -10.04
C ASP A 200 -13.97 2.41 -8.81
N GLU A 201 -13.01 1.98 -7.99
CA GLU A 201 -13.26 1.14 -6.82
C GLU A 201 -12.70 1.74 -5.54
N LEU A 202 -13.53 1.77 -4.51
CA LEU A 202 -13.19 2.20 -3.15
C LEU A 202 -13.15 0.97 -2.25
N ILE A 203 -11.97 0.62 -1.78
CA ILE A 203 -11.74 -0.61 -1.04
C ILE A 203 -11.35 -0.29 0.40
N TYR A 204 -12.18 -0.72 1.34
CA TYR A 204 -11.89 -0.56 2.77
C TYR A 204 -10.90 -1.62 3.25
N VAL A 205 -9.77 -1.19 3.79
CA VAL A 205 -8.77 -2.02 4.45
C VAL A 205 -8.88 -1.80 5.96
N GLY A 206 -9.60 -2.69 6.61
CA GLY A 206 -9.92 -2.60 8.05
C GLY A 206 -8.84 -3.15 8.97
N MET A 207 -9.22 -3.30 10.25
CA MET A 207 -8.37 -3.92 11.27
C MET A 207 -8.22 -5.43 11.00
N PRO A 208 -7.06 -6.03 11.31
CA PRO A 208 -6.85 -7.46 11.14
C PRO A 208 -7.75 -8.26 12.12
N ASP A 209 -8.43 -9.27 11.61
CA ASP A 209 -9.18 -10.23 12.40
C ASP A 209 -8.24 -11.15 13.21
N ILE A 210 -8.80 -12.02 14.03
CA ILE A 210 -8.01 -12.91 14.88
C ILE A 210 -7.08 -13.84 14.05
N LYS A 211 -7.55 -14.33 12.89
CA LYS A 211 -6.78 -15.21 12.01
C LYS A 211 -5.64 -14.46 11.32
N ALA A 212 -5.91 -13.23 10.90
CA ALA A 212 -4.88 -12.36 10.33
C ALA A 212 -3.81 -12.00 11.36
N ARG A 213 -4.19 -11.70 12.62
CA ARG A 213 -3.23 -11.44 13.69
C ARG A 213 -2.37 -12.66 14.02
N GLU A 214 -2.98 -13.85 14.08
CA GLU A 214 -2.24 -15.10 14.25
C GLU A 214 -1.23 -15.30 13.12
N SER A 215 -1.66 -15.14 11.87
CA SER A 215 -0.80 -15.26 10.69
C SER A 215 0.32 -14.21 10.68
N LEU A 216 0.05 -12.98 11.12
CA LEU A 216 1.05 -11.92 11.25
C LEU A 216 2.15 -12.30 12.24
N PHE A 217 1.79 -12.81 13.44
CA PHE A 217 2.80 -13.28 14.39
C PHE A 217 3.64 -14.41 13.78
N ARG A 218 3.02 -15.36 13.08
CA ARG A 218 3.75 -16.45 12.40
C ARG A 218 4.74 -15.93 11.36
N ILE A 219 4.31 -15.01 10.50
CA ILE A 219 5.14 -14.42 9.43
C ILE A 219 6.30 -13.61 10.03
N GLU A 220 6.02 -12.75 10.99
CA GLU A 220 7.04 -11.88 11.61
C GLU A 220 8.07 -12.66 12.41
N LEU A 221 7.65 -13.68 13.15
CA LEU A 221 8.52 -14.51 13.98
C LEU A 221 9.29 -15.57 13.18
N SER A 222 8.77 -16.06 12.06
CA SER A 222 9.38 -17.14 11.27
C SER A 222 10.83 -16.87 10.83
N LYS A 223 11.24 -15.62 10.79
CA LYS A 223 12.59 -15.16 10.37
C LYS A 223 13.52 -14.87 11.55
N LEU A 224 13.06 -15.12 12.78
CA LEU A 224 13.74 -14.73 14.00
C LEU A 224 14.09 -15.97 14.84
N PRO A 225 15.14 -15.90 15.69
CA PRO A 225 15.40 -16.93 16.68
C PRO A 225 14.28 -16.95 17.71
N MET A 226 13.43 -17.98 17.68
CA MET A 226 12.27 -18.13 18.55
C MET A 226 12.20 -19.51 19.17
N ALA A 227 11.50 -19.63 20.30
CA ALA A 227 11.16 -20.92 20.92
C ALA A 227 10.10 -21.65 20.06
N GLU A 228 10.10 -22.99 20.15
CA GLU A 228 9.18 -23.82 19.35
C GLU A 228 7.74 -23.87 19.91
N ASP A 229 7.57 -23.51 21.18
CA ASP A 229 6.34 -23.65 21.97
C ASP A 229 5.46 -22.39 22.03
N ILE A 230 5.57 -21.49 21.04
CA ILE A 230 4.78 -20.24 21.00
C ILE A 230 3.33 -20.52 20.59
N ASP A 231 2.36 -20.19 21.46
CA ASP A 231 0.92 -20.21 21.14
C ASP A 231 0.49 -18.93 20.42
N TYR A 232 0.53 -18.99 19.08
CA TYR A 232 0.12 -17.86 18.22
C TYR A 232 -1.36 -17.51 18.37
N ALA A 233 -2.22 -18.49 18.68
CA ALA A 233 -3.64 -18.23 18.88
C ALA A 233 -3.88 -17.47 20.20
N ASN A 234 -3.08 -17.73 21.23
CA ASN A 234 -3.09 -16.96 22.47
C ASN A 234 -2.66 -15.50 22.22
N LEU A 235 -1.53 -15.29 21.53
CA LEU A 235 -1.05 -13.96 21.17
C LEU A 235 -2.07 -13.17 20.33
N ALA A 236 -2.75 -13.82 19.39
CA ALA A 236 -3.81 -13.22 18.59
C ALA A 236 -5.03 -12.81 19.44
N ARG A 237 -5.41 -13.57 20.45
CA ARG A 237 -6.46 -13.19 21.41
C ARG A 237 -6.05 -12.00 22.26
N MET A 238 -4.82 -11.98 22.78
CA MET A 238 -4.32 -10.88 23.61
C MET A 238 -4.17 -9.57 22.86
N THR A 239 -4.09 -9.59 21.53
CA THR A 239 -3.92 -8.42 20.68
C THR A 239 -5.21 -7.99 19.99
N GLU A 240 -6.37 -8.21 20.60
CA GLU A 240 -7.63 -7.68 20.09
C GLU A 240 -7.58 -6.14 19.99
N GLY A 241 -7.99 -5.59 18.83
CA GLY A 241 -7.95 -4.15 18.57
C GLY A 241 -6.59 -3.61 18.14
N TYR A 242 -5.56 -4.46 17.99
CA TYR A 242 -4.26 -4.03 17.45
C TYR A 242 -4.24 -4.10 15.93
N ASN A 243 -3.60 -3.13 15.30
CA ASN A 243 -3.38 -3.11 13.85
C ASN A 243 -2.09 -3.90 13.47
N CYS A 244 -1.82 -4.04 12.17
CA CYS A 244 -0.65 -4.78 11.69
C CYS A 244 0.68 -4.14 12.16
N SER A 245 0.76 -2.81 12.18
CA SER A 245 1.96 -2.10 12.64
C SER A 245 2.20 -2.26 14.14
N ASP A 246 1.15 -2.36 14.95
CA ASP A 246 1.26 -2.64 16.38
C ASP A 246 1.87 -4.03 16.63
N ILE A 247 1.42 -5.04 15.88
CA ILE A 247 1.96 -6.40 15.99
C ILE A 247 3.43 -6.43 15.56
N SER A 248 3.77 -5.81 14.43
CA SER A 248 5.16 -5.70 14.00
C SER A 248 6.03 -4.96 15.04
N TYR A 249 5.49 -3.93 15.71
CA TYR A 249 6.18 -3.25 16.80
C TYR A 249 6.45 -4.18 17.99
N ILE A 250 5.46 -4.99 18.40
CA ILE A 250 5.59 -5.95 19.50
C ILE A 250 6.72 -6.94 19.22
N VAL A 251 6.74 -7.52 18.01
CA VAL A 251 7.78 -8.47 17.61
C VAL A 251 9.15 -7.79 17.55
N LYS A 252 9.24 -6.58 17.00
CA LYS A 252 10.49 -5.81 16.95
C LYS A 252 10.99 -5.43 18.36
N TYR A 253 10.08 -5.13 19.28
CA TYR A 253 10.44 -4.83 20.68
C TYR A 253 11.03 -6.07 21.38
N ALA A 254 10.38 -7.23 21.22
CA ALA A 254 10.88 -8.51 21.74
C ALA A 254 12.24 -8.87 21.14
N SER A 255 12.40 -8.71 19.82
CA SER A 255 13.65 -8.95 19.10
C SER A 255 14.80 -8.09 19.64
N ARG A 256 14.54 -6.79 19.84
CA ARG A 256 15.55 -5.86 20.39
C ARG A 256 15.96 -6.25 21.80
N LYS A 257 15.03 -6.72 22.63
CA LYS A 257 15.30 -7.17 23.99
C LYS A 257 16.21 -8.41 23.97
N MET A 258 15.88 -9.41 23.12
CA MET A 258 16.70 -10.62 22.98
C MET A 258 18.05 -10.36 22.34
N PHE A 259 18.16 -9.45 21.39
CA PHE A 259 19.43 -9.01 20.85
C PHE A 259 20.35 -8.47 21.94
N ASN A 260 19.86 -7.59 22.80
CA ASN A 260 20.64 -7.04 23.91
C ASN A 260 21.04 -8.11 24.95
N GLU A 261 20.21 -9.10 25.19
CA GLU A 261 20.57 -10.23 26.07
C GLU A 261 21.60 -11.15 25.39
N SER A 262 21.48 -11.43 24.10
CA SER A 262 22.44 -12.24 23.35
C SER A 262 23.86 -11.67 23.37
N ILE A 263 24.00 -10.33 23.33
CA ILE A 263 25.33 -9.70 23.43
C ILE A 263 25.98 -9.95 24.79
N LYS A 264 25.19 -10.10 25.87
CA LYS A 264 25.67 -10.36 27.22
C LYS A 264 25.97 -11.83 27.47
N CYS A 265 25.25 -12.73 26.79
CA CYS A 265 25.42 -14.19 26.89
C CYS A 265 26.64 -14.63 26.08
N LYS A 266 27.64 -15.25 26.75
CA LYS A 266 28.82 -15.80 26.08
C LYS A 266 28.64 -17.28 25.69
N ASP A 267 27.63 -17.95 26.24
CA ASP A 267 27.47 -19.39 26.16
C ASP A 267 26.55 -19.84 24.99
N ALA A 268 25.85 -18.92 24.35
CA ALA A 268 24.97 -19.23 23.21
C ALA A 268 25.12 -18.15 22.11
N PRO A 269 25.00 -18.51 20.83
CA PRO A 269 25.12 -17.56 19.73
C PRO A 269 24.00 -16.51 19.73
N TYR A 270 22.83 -16.86 20.26
CA TYR A 270 21.67 -15.96 20.42
C TYR A 270 20.66 -16.50 21.44
N CYS A 271 19.91 -15.58 22.07
CA CYS A 271 18.79 -15.91 22.94
C CYS A 271 17.49 -16.02 22.13
N LEU A 272 16.63 -16.95 22.49
CA LEU A 272 15.38 -17.19 21.79
C LEU A 272 14.28 -16.27 22.29
N ILE A 273 13.43 -15.78 21.37
CA ILE A 273 12.19 -15.10 21.71
C ILE A 273 11.20 -16.13 22.24
N THR A 274 10.73 -15.93 23.46
CA THR A 274 9.76 -16.81 24.12
C THR A 274 8.37 -16.19 24.12
N GLU A 275 7.32 -16.99 24.31
CA GLU A 275 5.94 -16.53 24.45
C GLU A 275 5.81 -15.51 25.59
N LYS A 276 6.37 -15.80 26.74
CA LYS A 276 6.37 -14.89 27.89
C LYS A 276 6.91 -13.50 27.55
N LEU A 277 7.98 -13.43 26.77
CA LEU A 277 8.54 -12.14 26.35
C LEU A 277 7.60 -11.40 25.40
N LEU A 278 6.91 -12.11 24.53
CA LEU A 278 5.89 -11.51 23.64
C LEU A 278 4.70 -10.98 24.45
N GLU A 279 4.22 -11.73 25.45
CA GLU A 279 3.18 -11.25 26.38
C GLU A 279 3.59 -9.99 27.14
N GLU A 280 4.83 -9.96 27.67
CA GLU A 280 5.40 -8.74 28.28
C GLU A 280 5.44 -7.58 27.27
N SER A 281 5.80 -7.88 26.02
CA SER A 281 5.89 -6.85 24.95
C SER A 281 4.50 -6.33 24.55
N ILE A 282 3.47 -7.18 24.57
CA ILE A 282 2.07 -6.79 24.37
C ILE A 282 1.62 -5.85 25.49
N ALA A 283 1.94 -6.17 26.75
CA ALA A 283 1.58 -5.33 27.89
C ALA A 283 2.21 -3.92 27.84
N HIS A 284 3.33 -3.75 27.15
CA HIS A 284 3.99 -2.46 26.95
C HIS A 284 3.41 -1.61 25.81
N LYS A 285 2.53 -2.17 24.96
CA LYS A 285 1.98 -1.48 23.79
C LYS A 285 0.46 -1.36 23.93
N SER A 286 -0.05 -0.16 23.77
CA SER A 286 -1.50 0.04 23.62
C SER A 286 -1.88 0.04 22.15
N PRO A 287 -3.12 -0.36 21.78
CA PRO A 287 -3.63 -0.22 20.43
C PRO A 287 -3.48 1.20 19.90
N SER A 288 -3.00 1.36 18.68
CA SER A 288 -2.76 2.68 18.08
C SER A 288 -4.02 3.32 17.52
N VAL A 289 -5.04 2.52 17.18
CA VAL A 289 -6.30 3.00 16.60
C VAL A 289 -7.33 3.14 17.72
N SER A 290 -7.92 4.31 17.85
CA SER A 290 -8.93 4.54 18.86
C SER A 290 -10.32 4.00 18.45
N SER A 291 -11.17 3.67 19.42
CA SER A 291 -12.56 3.27 19.15
C SER A 291 -13.38 4.37 18.45
N ARG A 292 -12.96 5.64 18.60
CA ARG A 292 -13.60 6.77 17.91
C ARG A 292 -13.26 6.73 16.43
N ASP A 293 -11.99 6.50 16.08
CA ASP A 293 -11.55 6.43 14.69
C ASP A 293 -12.21 5.26 13.97
N LEU A 294 -12.31 4.10 14.64
CA LEU A 294 -13.01 2.94 14.08
C LEU A 294 -14.48 3.23 13.76
N LYS A 295 -15.20 3.93 14.63
CA LYS A 295 -16.59 4.34 14.37
C LYS A 295 -16.69 5.32 13.20
N GLU A 296 -15.71 6.21 13.04
CA GLU A 296 -15.68 7.13 11.91
C GLU A 296 -15.43 6.40 10.59
N PHE A 297 -14.49 5.45 10.58
CA PHE A 297 -14.27 4.62 9.40
C PHE A 297 -15.49 3.76 9.05
N GLU A 298 -16.21 3.22 10.03
CA GLU A 298 -17.44 2.49 9.77
C GLU A 298 -18.52 3.38 9.13
N ARG A 299 -18.65 4.63 9.59
CA ARG A 299 -19.54 5.62 8.96
C ARG A 299 -19.13 5.91 7.52
N LEU A 300 -17.84 6.14 7.26
CA LEU A 300 -17.31 6.38 5.92
C LEU A 300 -17.51 5.17 5.00
N ARG A 301 -17.35 3.96 5.54
CA ARG A 301 -17.62 2.72 4.82
C ARG A 301 -19.08 2.64 4.38
N MET A 302 -20.02 3.01 5.25
CA MET A 302 -21.45 3.08 4.89
C MET A 302 -21.73 4.18 3.86
N GLU A 303 -21.04 5.32 3.93
CA GLU A 303 -21.19 6.42 2.97
C GLU A 303 -20.69 6.04 1.57
N PHE A 304 -19.55 5.32 1.48
CA PHE A 304 -18.94 4.88 0.23
C PHE A 304 -19.53 3.57 -0.30
N SER A 305 -20.31 2.83 0.48
CA SER A 305 -21.01 1.64 -0.01
C SER A 305 -22.05 2.04 -1.07
N PRO A 306 -22.13 1.34 -2.21
CA PRO A 306 -23.13 1.63 -3.22
C PRO A 306 -24.55 1.50 -2.62
N ARG A 307 -25.34 2.57 -2.71
CA ARG A 307 -26.74 2.57 -2.33
C ARG A 307 -27.51 1.74 -3.35
N ASN A 308 -28.01 0.61 -2.93
CA ASN A 308 -28.88 -0.32 -3.67
C ASN A 308 -28.21 -1.11 -4.80
N THR A 309 -27.81 -2.30 -4.47
CA THR A 309 -28.10 -3.47 -5.33
C THR A 309 -28.11 -4.71 -4.44
N ASP A 310 -29.07 -5.59 -4.64
CA ASP A 310 -29.15 -6.96 -4.07
C ASP A 310 -28.04 -7.87 -4.59
N CYS A 311 -26.88 -7.34 -4.92
CA CYS A 311 -25.66 -8.03 -5.25
C CYS A 311 -24.67 -7.91 -4.12
N VAL A 312 -24.42 -9.06 -3.51
CA VAL A 312 -23.27 -9.42 -2.63
C VAL A 312 -22.47 -8.20 -2.16
N ARG A 313 -22.76 -7.77 -0.92
CA ARG A 313 -21.92 -6.80 -0.20
C ARG A 313 -20.53 -7.40 -0.05
N THR A 314 -19.65 -7.13 -0.98
CA THR A 314 -18.21 -7.36 -0.82
C THR A 314 -17.69 -6.35 0.19
N THR A 315 -18.03 -6.59 1.45
CA THR A 315 -17.40 -5.92 2.56
C THR A 315 -16.11 -6.65 2.84
N VAL A 316 -15.02 -6.21 2.21
CA VAL A 316 -13.68 -6.57 2.62
C VAL A 316 -13.42 -5.87 3.95
N GLY A 317 -14.02 -6.39 4.97
CA GLY A 317 -13.76 -6.10 6.35
C GLY A 317 -13.68 -7.45 7.02
N PHE A 318 -12.68 -7.64 7.82
CA PHE A 318 -12.55 -8.79 8.66
C PHE A 318 -13.84 -9.00 9.47
N VAL A 319 -14.55 -10.07 9.23
CA VAL A 319 -15.60 -10.60 10.09
C VAL A 319 -14.98 -11.60 11.04
#